data_9281bec251e73ef0cdd522d7991fa92e
#
_entry.id   9281bec251e73ef0cdd522d7991fa92e
#
_cell.length_a   1.000
_cell.length_b   1.000
_cell.length_c   1.000
_cell.angle_alpha   90.00
_cell.angle_beta   90.00
_cell.angle_gamma   90.00
#
_symmetry.space_group_name_H-M   'P 1'
#
loop_
_entity.id
_entity.type
_entity.pdbx_description
1 polymer ?
#
loop_
_entity_poly.entity_id
_entity_poly.type
_entity_poly.pdbx_seq_one_letter_code
_entity_poly.pdbx_strand_id
1 'polypeptide(L)'
;MTAENEPAAILHKIESMVRGNHTRHSHRFTWVAELGGTVAGALVLYHGSTARELDQFLISLLKTEGHERTIEPEAHPDEWYIDTVSVNPAYQGQKIGTNLLAYADRLVHEAGGGKLSLNVDVGKTDALRLYERLGFAISEPWTIIGEPFHHMLKRVN
;
A
#
# COMPACT_ATOMS: atom_id res chain seq x y z
N MET A 1 -11.22 4.83 5.72
CA MET A 1 -9.86 5.18 6.13
C MET A 1 -9.81 6.42 7.02
N THR A 2 -10.11 7.64 6.57
CA THR A 2 -10.04 8.84 7.41
C THR A 2 -11.31 9.15 8.17
N ALA A 3 -12.44 8.57 7.82
CA ALA A 3 -13.80 8.89 8.28
C ALA A 3 -14.24 10.35 8.01
N GLU A 4 -13.46 11.10 7.26
CA GLU A 4 -13.73 12.47 6.85
C GLU A 4 -14.40 12.51 5.47
N ASN A 5 -15.22 13.53 5.23
CA ASN A 5 -15.90 13.73 3.95
C ASN A 5 -15.37 14.96 3.18
N GLU A 6 -14.78 15.93 3.89
CA GLU A 6 -14.25 17.14 3.28
C GLU A 6 -12.80 16.92 2.79
N PRO A 7 -12.47 17.25 1.53
CA PRO A 7 -11.15 17.00 0.95
C PRO A 7 -9.99 17.60 1.75
N ALA A 8 -10.14 18.79 2.30
CA ALA A 8 -9.13 19.45 3.12
C ALA A 8 -8.89 18.72 4.45
N ALA A 9 -9.95 18.20 5.08
CA ALA A 9 -9.86 17.42 6.32
C ALA A 9 -9.21 16.06 6.05
N ILE A 10 -9.55 15.41 4.92
CA ILE A 10 -8.91 14.16 4.48
C ILE A 10 -7.41 14.37 4.30
N LEU A 11 -7.01 15.42 3.58
CA LEU A 11 -5.61 15.72 3.33
C LEU A 11 -4.84 15.97 4.63
N HIS A 12 -5.38 16.83 5.51
CA HIS A 12 -4.77 17.11 6.81
C HIS A 12 -4.57 15.84 7.66
N LYS A 13 -5.56 14.97 7.66
CA LYS A 13 -5.49 13.70 8.39
C LYS A 13 -4.45 12.74 7.80
N ILE A 14 -4.37 12.62 6.48
CA ILE A 14 -3.34 11.85 5.80
C ILE A 14 -1.95 12.42 6.11
N GLU A 15 -1.76 13.73 6.05
CA GLU A 15 -0.50 14.37 6.42
C GLU A 15 -0.09 14.05 7.87
N SER A 16 -1.05 14.10 8.80
CA SER A 16 -0.81 13.73 10.20
C SER A 16 -0.38 12.25 10.33
N MET A 17 -1.02 11.33 9.60
CA MET A 17 -0.65 9.92 9.59
C MET A 17 0.76 9.71 9.00
N VAL A 18 1.10 10.40 7.92
CA VAL A 18 2.43 10.31 7.29
C VAL A 18 3.52 10.84 8.25
N ARG A 19 3.27 11.94 8.94
CA ARG A 19 4.21 12.51 9.94
C ARG A 19 4.36 11.62 11.19
N GLY A 20 3.33 10.86 11.51
CA GLY A 20 3.32 9.95 12.66
C GLY A 20 4.10 8.66 12.41
N ASN A 21 4.22 7.82 13.45
CA ASN A 21 5.01 6.59 13.43
C ASN A 21 4.16 5.30 13.55
N HIS A 22 2.85 5.42 13.73
CA HIS A 22 2.03 4.33 14.26
C HIS A 22 0.97 3.81 13.30
N THR A 23 0.85 4.36 12.09
CA THR A 23 -0.10 3.88 11.09
C THR A 23 0.64 3.28 9.88
N ARG A 24 -0.07 2.47 9.09
CA ARG A 24 0.46 1.93 7.83
C ARG A 24 0.85 3.03 6.82
N HIS A 25 0.26 4.23 6.95
CA HIS A 25 0.55 5.39 6.11
C HIS A 25 1.72 6.25 6.63
N SER A 26 2.40 5.82 7.70
CA SER A 26 3.57 6.52 8.24
C SER A 26 4.69 6.65 7.20
N HIS A 27 5.46 7.74 7.29
CA HIS A 27 6.70 7.92 6.52
C HIS A 27 7.69 6.76 6.69
N ARG A 28 7.60 5.98 7.77
CA ARG A 28 8.44 4.78 8.01
C ARG A 28 8.22 3.68 6.98
N PHE A 29 7.04 3.65 6.36
CA PHE A 29 6.63 2.65 5.38
C PHE A 29 6.42 3.25 3.99
N THR A 30 6.76 4.54 3.82
CA THR A 30 6.50 5.29 2.59
C THR A 30 7.81 5.70 1.93
N TRP A 31 7.95 5.36 0.67
CA TRP A 31 9.04 5.80 -0.20
C TRP A 31 8.47 6.65 -1.33
N VAL A 32 9.23 7.61 -1.79
CA VAL A 32 8.81 8.49 -2.87
C VAL A 32 9.78 8.44 -4.05
N ALA A 33 9.23 8.54 -5.25
CA ALA A 33 9.99 8.83 -6.45
C ALA A 33 10.00 10.34 -6.67
N GLU A 34 11.19 10.94 -6.75
CA GLU A 34 11.37 12.37 -6.96
C GLU A 34 11.99 12.64 -8.33
N LEU A 35 11.46 13.62 -9.03
CA LEU A 35 11.98 14.12 -10.29
C LEU A 35 12.09 15.65 -10.22
N GLY A 36 13.32 16.16 -10.36
CA GLY A 36 13.56 17.61 -10.36
C GLY A 36 13.06 18.33 -9.10
N GLY A 37 13.15 17.70 -7.92
CA GLY A 37 12.67 18.27 -6.66
C GLY A 37 11.16 18.13 -6.43
N THR A 38 10.45 17.40 -7.31
CA THR A 38 9.01 17.19 -7.20
C THR A 38 8.69 15.71 -6.96
N VAL A 39 7.82 15.43 -6.00
CA VAL A 39 7.33 14.06 -5.75
C VAL A 39 6.45 13.62 -6.93
N ALA A 40 6.94 12.66 -7.68
CA ALA A 40 6.29 12.13 -8.88
C ALA A 40 5.49 10.84 -8.61
N GLY A 41 5.78 10.14 -7.51
CA GLY A 41 5.06 8.94 -7.11
C GLY A 41 5.40 8.51 -5.70
N ALA A 42 4.62 7.58 -5.16
CA ALA A 42 4.80 7.03 -3.82
C ALA A 42 4.56 5.52 -3.79
N LEU A 43 5.26 4.85 -2.89
CA LEU A 43 5.12 3.45 -2.54
C LEU A 43 4.91 3.35 -1.04
N VAL A 44 3.89 2.60 -0.61
CA VAL A 44 3.71 2.16 0.78
C VAL A 44 3.93 0.67 0.83
N LEU A 45 4.88 0.23 1.65
CA LEU A 45 5.28 -1.17 1.81
C LEU A 45 5.52 -1.46 3.28
N TYR A 46 4.95 -2.54 3.79
CA TYR A 46 5.21 -3.03 5.14
C TYR A 46 5.13 -4.55 5.21
N HIS A 47 5.68 -5.14 6.27
CA HIS A 47 5.56 -6.58 6.51
C HIS A 47 4.25 -6.89 7.23
N GLY A 48 3.53 -7.91 6.78
CA GLY A 48 2.21 -8.29 7.29
C GLY A 48 2.18 -8.60 8.79
N SER A 49 3.29 -9.03 9.38
CA SER A 49 3.38 -9.24 10.82
C SER A 49 3.17 -7.96 11.64
N THR A 50 3.43 -6.78 11.06
CA THR A 50 3.23 -5.48 11.73
C THR A 50 1.85 -4.89 11.44
N ALA A 51 1.14 -5.39 10.44
CA ALA A 51 -0.14 -4.84 9.99
C ALA A 51 -1.17 -4.77 11.13
N ARG A 52 -1.27 -5.82 11.94
CA ARG A 52 -2.23 -5.88 13.06
C ARG A 52 -2.03 -4.78 14.08
N GLU A 53 -0.79 -4.48 14.44
CA GLU A 53 -0.47 -3.41 15.40
C GLU A 53 -0.80 -2.03 14.82
N LEU A 54 -0.44 -1.80 13.55
CA LEU A 54 -0.74 -0.56 12.83
C LEU A 54 -2.24 -0.33 12.71
N ASP A 55 -3.01 -1.38 12.43
CA ASP A 55 -4.46 -1.32 12.31
C ASP A 55 -5.14 -1.09 13.68
N GLN A 56 -4.67 -1.74 14.73
CA GLN A 56 -5.19 -1.52 16.09
C GLN A 56 -4.99 -0.07 16.54
N PHE A 57 -3.83 0.52 16.23
CA PHE A 57 -3.59 1.93 16.50
C PHE A 57 -4.58 2.82 15.75
N LEU A 58 -4.78 2.58 14.46
CA LEU A 58 -5.72 3.36 13.65
C LEU A 58 -7.16 3.20 14.13
N ILE A 59 -7.58 1.98 14.49
CA ILE A 59 -8.92 1.71 15.07
C ILE A 59 -9.09 2.49 16.38
N SER A 60 -8.09 2.48 17.26
CA SER A 60 -8.17 3.20 18.53
C SER A 60 -8.26 4.71 18.32
N LEU A 61 -7.54 5.26 17.35
CA LEU A 61 -7.61 6.67 16.97
C LEU A 61 -9.01 7.04 16.46
N LEU A 62 -9.56 6.26 15.54
CA LEU A 62 -10.91 6.47 15.00
C LEU A 62 -11.98 6.39 16.09
N LYS A 63 -11.81 5.47 17.06
CA LYS A 63 -12.72 5.35 18.20
C LYS A 63 -12.69 6.58 19.09
N THR A 64 -11.55 7.21 19.33
CA THR A 64 -11.46 8.47 20.09
C THR A 64 -12.16 9.63 19.38
N GLU A 65 -12.31 9.55 18.07
CA GLU A 65 -13.03 10.50 17.22
C GLU A 65 -14.53 10.17 17.07
N GLY A 66 -15.01 9.13 17.77
CA GLY A 66 -16.42 8.71 17.73
C GLY A 66 -16.78 7.81 16.55
N HIS A 67 -15.79 7.26 15.86
CA HIS A 67 -16.00 6.33 14.74
C HIS A 67 -15.69 4.90 15.13
N GLU A 68 -16.71 4.04 15.14
CA GLU A 68 -16.50 2.59 15.25
C GLU A 68 -16.22 2.02 13.85
N ARG A 69 -15.00 1.55 13.65
CA ARG A 69 -14.53 0.93 12.40
C ARG A 69 -13.78 -0.34 12.69
N THR A 70 -13.97 -1.34 11.83
CA THR A 70 -13.10 -2.51 11.71
C THR A 70 -12.21 -2.33 10.49
N ILE A 71 -10.98 -2.80 10.57
CA ILE A 71 -10.06 -2.84 9.43
C ILE A 71 -9.82 -4.33 9.14
N GLU A 72 -10.17 -4.73 7.94
CA GLU A 72 -9.92 -6.09 7.47
C GLU A 72 -8.44 -6.25 7.12
N PRO A 73 -7.83 -7.42 7.40
CA PRO A 73 -6.48 -7.71 6.94
C PRO A 73 -6.42 -7.66 5.41
N GLU A 74 -5.36 -7.05 4.88
CA GLU A 74 -5.14 -6.95 3.43
C GLU A 74 -3.98 -7.83 2.96
N ALA A 75 -3.26 -8.48 3.90
CA ALA A 75 -2.15 -9.38 3.62
C ALA A 75 -2.03 -10.47 4.67
N HIS A 76 -1.35 -11.56 4.33
CA HIS A 76 -0.95 -12.58 5.30
C HIS A 76 0.22 -12.09 6.18
N PRO A 77 0.34 -12.62 7.42
CA PRO A 77 1.39 -12.17 8.35
C PRO A 77 2.82 -12.42 7.88
N ASP A 78 3.02 -13.36 6.96
CA ASP A 78 4.33 -13.77 6.43
C ASP A 78 4.69 -13.14 5.08
N GLU A 79 4.01 -12.04 4.73
CA GLU A 79 4.18 -11.35 3.47
C GLU A 79 4.68 -9.92 3.67
N TRP A 80 5.48 -9.45 2.72
CA TRP A 80 5.68 -8.03 2.48
C TRP A 80 4.54 -7.53 1.59
N TYR A 81 3.80 -6.54 2.06
CA TYR A 81 2.60 -6.07 1.38
C TYR A 81 2.78 -4.67 0.81
N ILE A 82 2.57 -4.56 -0.49
CA ILE A 82 2.46 -3.29 -1.18
C ILE A 82 1.04 -2.76 -1.01
N ASP A 83 0.86 -1.85 -0.08
CA ASP A 83 -0.43 -1.23 0.22
C ASP A 83 -0.82 -0.20 -0.88
N THR A 84 0.15 0.59 -1.30
CA THR A 84 -0.09 1.65 -2.27
C THR A 84 1.08 1.80 -3.23
N VAL A 85 0.78 1.87 -4.52
CA VAL A 85 1.65 2.44 -5.54
C VAL A 85 0.86 3.52 -6.26
N SER A 86 1.33 4.75 -6.20
CA SER A 86 0.69 5.87 -6.88
C SER A 86 1.69 6.68 -7.71
N VAL A 87 1.23 7.21 -8.83
CA VAL A 87 2.02 8.09 -9.71
C VAL A 87 1.20 9.33 -10.00
N ASN A 88 1.80 10.49 -9.78
CA ASN A 88 1.19 11.76 -10.11
C ASN A 88 0.81 11.78 -11.60
N PRO A 89 -0.43 12.13 -11.97
CA PRO A 89 -0.91 12.12 -13.35
C PRO A 89 0.01 12.86 -14.34
N ALA A 90 0.66 13.96 -13.90
CA ALA A 90 1.59 14.73 -14.73
C ALA A 90 2.87 13.95 -15.11
N TYR A 91 3.17 12.85 -14.40
CA TYR A 91 4.38 12.05 -14.59
C TYR A 91 4.08 10.60 -15.03
N GLN A 92 2.83 10.30 -15.37
CA GLN A 92 2.46 8.98 -15.91
C GLN A 92 3.13 8.71 -17.25
N GLY A 93 3.26 7.43 -17.62
CA GLY A 93 3.94 7.02 -18.86
C GLY A 93 5.48 7.04 -18.81
N GLN A 94 6.08 7.49 -17.70
CA GLN A 94 7.54 7.57 -17.50
C GLN A 94 8.11 6.39 -16.69
N LYS A 95 7.40 5.28 -16.60
CA LYS A 95 7.78 4.05 -15.87
C LYS A 95 7.99 4.23 -14.35
N ILE A 96 7.52 5.32 -13.76
CA ILE A 96 7.71 5.59 -12.32
C ILE A 96 7.08 4.49 -11.46
N GLY A 97 5.86 4.06 -11.77
CA GLY A 97 5.20 2.96 -11.05
C GLY A 97 5.99 1.65 -11.15
N THR A 98 6.51 1.32 -12.34
CA THR A 98 7.37 0.15 -12.54
C THR A 98 8.66 0.24 -11.72
N ASN A 99 9.27 1.42 -11.65
CA ASN A 99 10.48 1.65 -10.86
C ASN A 99 10.21 1.55 -9.35
N LEU A 100 9.06 2.05 -8.88
CA LEU A 100 8.63 1.90 -7.48
C LEU A 100 8.41 0.43 -7.11
N LEU A 101 7.81 -0.37 -8.01
CA LEU A 101 7.63 -1.81 -7.81
C LEU A 101 8.96 -2.56 -7.80
N ALA A 102 9.90 -2.21 -8.70
CA ALA A 102 11.25 -2.76 -8.68
C ALA A 102 12.03 -2.36 -7.41
N TYR A 103 11.73 -1.18 -6.88
CA TYR A 103 12.28 -0.74 -5.60
C TYR A 103 11.73 -1.57 -4.43
N ALA A 104 10.44 -1.91 -4.45
CA ALA A 104 9.85 -2.82 -3.46
C ALA A 104 10.54 -4.20 -3.48
N ASP A 105 10.80 -4.76 -4.67
CA ASP A 105 11.59 -6.01 -4.81
C ASP A 105 12.95 -5.89 -4.11
N ARG A 106 13.66 -4.79 -4.36
CA ARG A 106 14.98 -4.55 -3.76
C ARG A 106 14.90 -4.46 -2.24
N LEU A 107 13.95 -3.73 -1.69
CA LEU A 107 13.76 -3.61 -0.24
C LEU A 107 13.49 -4.98 0.41
N VAL A 108 12.66 -5.81 -0.21
CA VAL A 108 12.36 -7.15 0.27
C VAL A 108 13.60 -8.06 0.18
N HIS A 109 14.36 -8.00 -0.92
CA HIS A 109 15.62 -8.72 -1.07
C HIS A 109 16.64 -8.31 0.02
N GLU A 110 16.82 -7.01 0.26
CA GLU A 110 17.72 -6.48 1.29
C GLU A 110 17.28 -6.89 2.72
N ALA A 111 15.99 -7.12 2.93
CA ALA A 111 15.43 -7.64 4.18
C ALA A 111 15.57 -9.16 4.36
N GLY A 112 16.19 -9.86 3.41
CA GLY A 112 16.40 -11.31 3.45
C GLY A 112 15.46 -12.12 2.54
N GLY A 113 14.74 -11.45 1.65
CA GLY A 113 13.78 -12.07 0.74
C GLY A 113 12.43 -12.39 1.37
N GLY A 114 11.58 -13.07 0.62
CA GLY A 114 10.28 -13.49 1.11
C GLY A 114 9.18 -13.43 0.06
N LYS A 115 7.94 -13.39 0.54
CA LYS A 115 6.76 -13.20 -0.29
C LYS A 115 6.46 -11.71 -0.39
N LEU A 116 6.36 -11.19 -1.60
CA LEU A 116 5.88 -9.83 -1.87
C LEU A 116 4.49 -9.92 -2.47
N SER A 117 3.52 -9.25 -1.85
CA SER A 117 2.11 -9.33 -2.24
C SER A 117 1.52 -7.94 -2.48
N LEU A 118 0.39 -7.92 -3.17
CA LEU A 118 -0.48 -6.78 -3.38
C LEU A 118 -1.90 -7.27 -3.69
N ASN A 119 -2.87 -6.37 -3.54
CA ASN A 119 -4.23 -6.62 -3.97
C ASN A 119 -4.58 -5.73 -5.17
N VAL A 120 -5.17 -6.32 -6.20
CA VAL A 120 -5.66 -5.61 -7.39
C VAL A 120 -7.15 -5.85 -7.57
N ASP A 121 -7.92 -4.78 -7.74
CA ASP A 121 -9.34 -4.85 -8.05
C ASP A 121 -9.58 -5.70 -9.30
N VAL A 122 -10.55 -6.63 -9.25
CA VAL A 122 -10.82 -7.58 -10.35
C VAL A 122 -11.19 -6.88 -11.67
N GLY A 123 -11.70 -5.65 -11.61
CA GLY A 123 -12.03 -4.84 -12.80
C GLY A 123 -10.82 -4.14 -13.43
N LYS A 124 -9.68 -4.07 -12.72
CA LYS A 124 -8.48 -3.35 -13.20
C LYS A 124 -7.55 -4.24 -14.01
N THR A 125 -8.00 -4.68 -15.18
CA THR A 125 -7.28 -5.63 -16.05
C THR A 125 -5.92 -5.13 -16.53
N ASP A 126 -5.73 -3.82 -16.75
CA ASP A 126 -4.44 -3.26 -17.16
C ASP A 126 -3.41 -3.29 -16.02
N ALA A 127 -3.85 -3.03 -14.79
CA ALA A 127 -3.01 -3.16 -13.61
C ALA A 127 -2.64 -4.64 -13.36
N LEU A 128 -3.61 -5.55 -13.50
CA LEU A 128 -3.36 -6.99 -13.40
C LEU A 128 -2.26 -7.43 -14.37
N ARG A 129 -2.38 -7.08 -15.66
CA ARG A 129 -1.37 -7.39 -16.69
C ARG A 129 0.00 -6.78 -16.38
N LEU A 130 0.04 -5.57 -15.78
CA LEU A 130 1.30 -4.98 -15.35
C LEU A 130 1.97 -5.82 -14.27
N TYR A 131 1.22 -6.22 -13.25
CA TYR A 131 1.76 -7.01 -12.15
C TYR A 131 2.20 -8.40 -12.60
N GLU A 132 1.45 -9.07 -13.49
CA GLU A 132 1.85 -10.33 -14.11
C GLU A 132 3.19 -10.22 -14.85
N ARG A 133 3.39 -9.15 -15.65
CA ARG A 133 4.68 -8.90 -16.33
C ARG A 133 5.83 -8.65 -15.36
N LEU A 134 5.55 -8.21 -14.14
CA LEU A 134 6.54 -7.99 -13.08
C LEU A 134 6.75 -9.23 -12.21
N GLY A 135 6.14 -10.37 -12.57
CA GLY A 135 6.34 -11.67 -11.93
C GLY A 135 5.39 -11.97 -10.78
N PHE A 136 4.36 -11.16 -10.58
CA PHE A 136 3.27 -11.51 -9.66
C PHE A 136 2.31 -12.51 -10.31
N ALA A 137 1.78 -13.41 -9.52
CA ALA A 137 0.71 -14.33 -9.92
C ALA A 137 -0.46 -14.24 -8.95
N ILE A 138 -1.69 -14.43 -9.44
CA ILE A 138 -2.86 -14.52 -8.58
C ILE A 138 -2.69 -15.75 -7.67
N SER A 139 -2.76 -15.55 -6.36
CA SER A 139 -2.69 -16.62 -5.36
C SER A 139 -4.08 -17.02 -4.88
N GLU A 140 -4.96 -16.04 -4.66
CA GLU A 140 -6.31 -16.27 -4.15
C GLU A 140 -7.22 -15.05 -4.37
N PRO A 141 -8.55 -15.22 -4.28
CA PRO A 141 -9.47 -14.09 -4.18
C PRO A 141 -9.36 -13.43 -2.81
N TRP A 142 -9.52 -12.11 -2.78
CA TRP A 142 -9.53 -11.32 -1.56
C TRP A 142 -10.72 -10.38 -1.54
N THR A 143 -11.17 -9.97 -0.36
CA THR A 143 -12.24 -8.99 -0.21
C THR A 143 -11.77 -7.85 0.65
N ILE A 144 -11.95 -6.60 0.20
CA ILE A 144 -11.62 -5.39 0.96
C ILE A 144 -12.85 -4.49 0.93
N ILE A 145 -13.41 -4.20 2.10
CA ILE A 145 -14.61 -3.36 2.27
C ILE A 145 -15.77 -3.85 1.36
N GLY A 146 -15.95 -5.17 1.27
CA GLY A 146 -17.01 -5.81 0.47
C GLY A 146 -16.73 -5.87 -1.04
N GLU A 147 -15.64 -5.30 -1.52
CA GLU A 147 -15.26 -5.31 -2.94
C GLU A 147 -14.30 -6.47 -3.26
N PRO A 148 -14.41 -7.10 -4.45
CA PRO A 148 -13.57 -8.23 -4.82
C PRO A 148 -12.22 -7.79 -5.40
N PHE A 149 -11.15 -8.44 -4.92
CA PHE A 149 -9.77 -8.26 -5.37
C PHE A 149 -9.15 -9.60 -5.74
N HIS A 150 -8.12 -9.54 -6.57
CA HIS A 150 -7.13 -10.61 -6.71
C HIS A 150 -5.97 -10.32 -5.76
N HIS A 151 -5.73 -11.23 -4.81
CA HIS A 151 -4.47 -11.23 -4.06
C HIS A 151 -3.38 -11.80 -4.95
N MET A 152 -2.35 -11.03 -5.20
CA MET A 152 -1.24 -11.42 -6.06
C MET A 152 0.03 -11.53 -5.26
N LEU A 153 0.84 -12.52 -5.63
CA LEU A 153 2.05 -12.86 -4.89
C LEU A 153 3.23 -13.09 -5.83
N LYS A 154 4.40 -12.63 -5.40
CA LYS A 154 5.69 -12.86 -6.03
C LYS A 154 6.71 -13.29 -4.98
N ARG A 155 7.59 -14.26 -5.31
CA ARG A 155 8.73 -14.59 -4.45
C ARG A 155 9.92 -13.72 -4.82
N VAL A 156 10.55 -13.17 -3.79
CA VAL A 156 11.79 -12.39 -3.87
C VAL A 156 12.86 -13.15 -3.09
N ASN A 157 13.96 -13.50 -3.78
CA ASN A 157 15.09 -14.27 -3.20
C ASN A 157 16.16 -13.34 -2.63
#